data_40c925f24382ae195a04178ffe793550
#
_entry.id   40c925f24382ae195a04178ffe793550
#
_cell.length_a   1.000
_cell.length_b   1.000
_cell.length_c   1.000
_cell.angle_alpha   90.00
_cell.angle_beta   90.00
_cell.angle_gamma   90.00
#
_symmetry.space_group_name_H-M   'P 1'
#
loop_
_entity.id
_entity.type
_entity.pdbx_description
1 polymer ?
#
loop_
_entity_poly.entity_id
_entity_poly.type
_entity_poly.pdbx_seq_one_letter_code
_entity_poly.pdbx_strand_id
1 'polypeptide(L)'
;MISEAQVLAELSKIIDPDFNRDIVSLGFVQDMVIDSGNISFTIELTTPACPLRPVFHKQAMELVGAISGVEQVNVSMTSRKVPTRQMTAEKSGLKSVKHIIAVSSCKGGVGKSTVAAMLARTLISRGSKVGLLDADVYGPSIP
;
A
#
# COMPACT_ATOMS: atom_id res chain seq x y z
N MET A 1 -36.46 4.74 -1.78
CA MET A 1 -35.22 5.54 -1.83
C MET A 1 -34.09 4.66 -1.31
N ILE A 2 -33.01 4.55 -2.06
CA ILE A 2 -31.83 3.78 -1.64
C ILE A 2 -31.13 4.58 -0.54
N SER A 3 -30.82 3.93 0.59
CA SER A 3 -30.11 4.56 1.69
C SER A 3 -28.63 4.16 1.68
N GLU A 4 -27.76 5.03 2.16
CA GLU A 4 -26.34 4.74 2.34
C GLU A 4 -26.12 3.48 3.22
N ALA A 5 -26.92 3.33 4.27
CA ALA A 5 -26.88 2.16 5.14
C ALA A 5 -27.14 0.83 4.40
N GLN A 6 -28.04 0.82 3.42
CA GLN A 6 -28.28 -0.38 2.59
C GLN A 6 -27.07 -0.70 1.72
N VAL A 7 -26.44 0.29 1.10
CA VAL A 7 -25.24 0.11 0.27
C VAL A 7 -24.08 -0.40 1.11
N LEU A 8 -23.86 0.21 2.28
CA LEU A 8 -22.80 -0.22 3.20
C LEU A 8 -23.04 -1.65 3.74
N ALA A 9 -24.29 -2.02 4.00
CA ALA A 9 -24.63 -3.39 4.42
C ALA A 9 -24.31 -4.43 3.33
N GLU A 10 -24.52 -4.12 2.06
CA GLU A 10 -24.12 -4.99 0.96
C GLU A 10 -22.60 -5.05 0.81
N LEU A 11 -21.91 -3.92 0.88
CA LEU A 11 -20.45 -3.85 0.79
C LEU A 11 -19.75 -4.53 1.97
N SER A 12 -20.37 -4.63 3.14
CA SER A 12 -19.83 -5.35 4.30
C SER A 12 -19.73 -6.87 4.10
N LYS A 13 -20.34 -7.41 3.05
CA LYS A 13 -20.18 -8.83 2.66
C LYS A 13 -18.83 -9.11 2.00
N ILE A 14 -18.12 -8.08 1.55
CA ILE A 14 -16.80 -8.20 0.95
C ILE A 14 -15.75 -8.26 2.06
N ILE A 15 -15.15 -9.43 2.24
CA ILE A 15 -14.15 -9.66 3.27
C ILE A 15 -12.76 -9.58 2.65
N ASP A 16 -11.89 -8.78 3.26
CA ASP A 16 -10.48 -8.76 2.93
C ASP A 16 -9.77 -9.94 3.59
N PRO A 17 -9.15 -10.85 2.83
CA PRO A 17 -8.52 -12.05 3.39
C PRO A 17 -7.26 -11.75 4.20
N ASP A 18 -6.57 -10.64 3.95
CA ASP A 18 -5.35 -10.27 4.67
C ASP A 18 -5.68 -9.77 6.08
N PHE A 19 -6.78 -9.02 6.21
CA PHE A 19 -7.24 -8.48 7.50
C PHE A 19 -8.34 -9.32 8.16
N ASN A 20 -8.93 -10.28 7.43
CA ASN A 20 -10.08 -11.10 7.87
C ASN A 20 -11.25 -10.23 8.41
N ARG A 21 -11.48 -9.11 7.76
CA ARG A 21 -12.51 -8.12 8.08
C ARG A 21 -13.14 -7.57 6.81
N ASP A 22 -14.37 -7.05 6.92
CA ASP A 22 -15.06 -6.45 5.80
C ASP A 22 -14.46 -5.08 5.41
N ILE A 23 -14.61 -4.71 4.13
CA ILE A 23 -14.03 -3.48 3.58
C ILE A 23 -14.64 -2.20 4.15
N VAL A 24 -15.87 -2.27 4.70
CA VAL A 24 -16.54 -1.13 5.34
C VAL A 24 -15.93 -0.88 6.71
N SER A 25 -15.81 -1.93 7.55
CA SER A 25 -15.16 -1.86 8.86
C SER A 25 -13.67 -1.48 8.78
N LEU A 26 -13.01 -1.79 7.67
CA LEU A 26 -11.63 -1.37 7.40
C LEU A 26 -11.53 0.09 6.95
N GLY A 27 -12.66 0.76 6.69
CA GLY A 27 -12.69 2.13 6.22
C GLY A 27 -12.18 2.28 4.79
N PHE A 28 -12.30 1.24 3.96
CA PHE A 28 -11.87 1.29 2.57
C PHE A 28 -12.89 2.00 1.67
N VAL A 29 -14.17 2.07 2.08
CA VAL A 29 -15.23 2.75 1.33
C VAL A 29 -15.22 4.23 1.67
N GLN A 30 -15.04 5.08 0.66
CA GLN A 30 -14.95 6.53 0.77
C GLN A 30 -15.82 7.21 -0.29
N ASP A 31 -16.12 8.49 -0.08
CA ASP A 31 -16.76 9.38 -1.05
C ASP A 31 -18.04 8.80 -1.68
N MET A 32 -18.94 8.22 -0.85
CA MET A 32 -20.19 7.66 -1.33
C MET A 32 -21.18 8.78 -1.69
N VAL A 33 -21.67 8.72 -2.93
CA VAL A 33 -22.72 9.61 -3.44
C VAL A 33 -23.85 8.76 -4.02
N ILE A 34 -25.08 9.04 -3.61
CA ILE A 34 -26.29 8.38 -4.11
C ILE A 34 -27.18 9.44 -4.73
N ASP A 35 -27.42 9.36 -6.03
CA ASP A 35 -28.28 10.28 -6.76
C ASP A 35 -29.24 9.52 -7.68
N SER A 36 -30.54 9.53 -7.32
CA SER A 36 -31.65 9.06 -8.18
C SER A 36 -31.44 7.68 -8.81
N GLY A 37 -30.80 6.73 -8.07
CA GLY A 37 -30.48 5.39 -8.58
C GLY A 37 -29.05 5.23 -9.09
N ASN A 38 -28.29 6.31 -9.24
CA ASN A 38 -26.87 6.27 -9.54
C ASN A 38 -26.07 6.27 -8.23
N ILE A 39 -25.23 5.26 -8.06
CA ILE A 39 -24.37 5.14 -6.88
C ILE A 39 -22.91 5.24 -7.32
N SER A 40 -22.19 6.16 -6.72
CA SER A 40 -20.75 6.28 -6.93
C SER A 40 -20.01 6.24 -5.59
N PHE A 41 -18.93 5.53 -5.51
CA PHE A 41 -18.06 5.46 -4.35
C PHE A 41 -16.64 5.06 -4.72
N THR A 42 -15.74 5.30 -3.78
CA THR A 42 -14.32 4.98 -3.94
C THR A 42 -13.93 3.86 -2.97
N ILE A 43 -13.21 2.85 -3.45
CA ILE A 43 -12.56 1.86 -2.61
C ILE A 43 -11.08 2.22 -2.50
N GLU A 44 -10.64 2.64 -1.32
CA GLU A 44 -9.27 3.03 -1.00
C GLU A 44 -8.50 1.85 -0.41
N LEU A 45 -7.62 1.24 -1.20
CA LEU A 45 -6.79 0.12 -0.76
C LEU A 45 -5.52 0.59 -0.03
N THR A 46 -4.95 -0.28 0.78
CA THR A 46 -3.72 0.01 1.53
C THR A 46 -2.47 0.10 0.64
N THR A 47 -2.50 -0.54 -0.53
CA THR A 47 -1.38 -0.56 -1.48
C THR A 47 -1.87 -0.51 -2.92
N PRO A 48 -1.18 0.21 -3.82
CA PRO A 48 -1.53 0.26 -5.24
C PRO A 48 -1.33 -1.09 -5.96
N ALA A 49 -0.50 -1.97 -5.42
CA ALA A 49 -0.17 -3.28 -5.97
C ALA A 49 -1.05 -4.42 -5.40
N CYS A 50 -2.22 -4.11 -4.81
CA CYS A 50 -3.11 -5.12 -4.26
C CYS A 50 -3.63 -6.06 -5.37
N PRO A 51 -3.33 -7.38 -5.33
CA PRO A 51 -3.79 -8.33 -6.34
C PRO A 51 -5.31 -8.55 -6.31
N LEU A 52 -5.96 -8.21 -5.21
CA LEU A 52 -7.41 -8.36 -5.02
C LEU A 52 -8.21 -7.18 -5.60
N ARG A 53 -7.56 -6.16 -6.12
CA ARG A 53 -8.20 -4.98 -6.68
C ARG A 53 -9.32 -5.31 -7.71
N PRO A 54 -9.10 -6.19 -8.71
CA PRO A 54 -10.15 -6.54 -9.66
C PRO A 54 -11.30 -7.32 -9.01
N VAL A 55 -10.99 -8.14 -7.99
CA VAL A 55 -11.98 -8.94 -7.27
C VAL A 55 -12.92 -8.03 -6.46
N PHE A 56 -12.36 -7.10 -5.69
CA PHE A 56 -13.16 -6.15 -4.91
C PHE A 56 -14.01 -5.26 -5.81
N HIS A 57 -13.47 -4.78 -6.93
CA HIS A 57 -14.22 -3.99 -7.89
C HIS A 57 -15.42 -4.77 -8.43
N LYS A 58 -15.22 -6.01 -8.88
CA LYS A 58 -16.27 -6.86 -9.41
C LYS A 58 -17.34 -7.17 -8.36
N GLN A 59 -16.94 -7.59 -7.17
CA GLN A 59 -17.88 -7.89 -6.07
C GLN A 59 -18.69 -6.66 -5.65
N ALA A 60 -18.06 -5.50 -5.57
CA ALA A 60 -18.74 -4.27 -5.23
C ALA A 60 -19.79 -3.88 -6.28
N MET A 61 -19.46 -3.99 -7.57
CA MET A 61 -20.42 -3.74 -8.64
C MET A 61 -21.59 -4.73 -8.62
N GLU A 62 -21.34 -6.02 -8.40
CA GLU A 62 -22.37 -7.06 -8.35
C GLU A 62 -23.32 -6.88 -7.16
N LEU A 63 -22.77 -6.68 -5.96
CA LEU A 63 -23.57 -6.55 -4.74
C LEU A 63 -24.40 -5.26 -4.72
N VAL A 64 -23.80 -4.13 -5.08
CA VAL A 64 -24.53 -2.85 -5.11
C VAL A 64 -25.51 -2.81 -6.27
N GLY A 65 -25.17 -3.37 -7.43
CA GLY A 65 -26.07 -3.44 -8.59
C GLY A 65 -27.28 -4.34 -8.37
N ALA A 66 -27.23 -5.29 -7.41
CA ALA A 66 -28.37 -6.14 -7.06
C ALA A 66 -29.40 -5.43 -6.17
N ILE A 67 -29.11 -4.24 -5.66
CA ILE A 67 -30.03 -3.47 -4.83
C ILE A 67 -31.19 -2.93 -5.70
N SER A 68 -32.43 -3.20 -5.28
CA SER A 68 -33.61 -2.73 -6.00
C SER A 68 -33.65 -1.20 -6.12
N GLY A 69 -33.73 -0.69 -7.34
CA GLY A 69 -33.77 0.74 -7.64
C GLY A 69 -32.41 1.35 -7.99
N VAL A 70 -31.34 0.55 -8.04
CA VAL A 70 -30.04 0.97 -8.58
C VAL A 70 -30.08 0.86 -10.09
N GLU A 71 -29.74 1.94 -10.77
CA GLU A 71 -29.67 2.01 -12.24
C GLU A 71 -28.22 1.92 -12.72
N GLN A 72 -27.31 2.58 -11.99
CA GLN A 72 -25.88 2.59 -12.35
C GLN A 72 -24.99 2.58 -11.11
N VAL A 73 -23.90 1.83 -11.18
CA VAL A 73 -22.86 1.78 -10.14
C VAL A 73 -21.53 2.21 -10.71
N ASN A 74 -20.93 3.22 -10.13
CA ASN A 74 -19.58 3.70 -10.46
C ASN A 74 -18.64 3.45 -9.29
N VAL A 75 -17.71 2.51 -9.46
CA VAL A 75 -16.70 2.18 -8.45
C VAL A 75 -15.35 2.71 -8.87
N SER A 76 -14.84 3.69 -8.14
CA SER A 76 -13.48 4.16 -8.29
C SER A 76 -12.55 3.39 -7.34
N MET A 77 -11.38 3.03 -7.84
CA MET A 77 -10.38 2.32 -7.05
C MET A 77 -9.15 3.21 -6.86
N THR A 78 -8.88 3.58 -5.64
CA THR A 78 -7.67 4.33 -5.28
C THR A 78 -6.82 3.52 -4.30
N SER A 79 -5.61 3.96 -4.06
CA SER A 79 -4.78 3.43 -2.99
C SER A 79 -4.45 4.55 -2.04
N ARG A 80 -4.51 4.23 -0.76
CA ARG A 80 -4.05 5.16 0.26
C ARG A 80 -2.63 5.58 -0.12
N LYS A 81 -2.45 6.84 -0.47
CA LYS A 81 -1.12 7.42 -0.45
C LYS A 81 -0.71 7.33 1.01
N VAL A 82 -0.01 6.26 1.39
CA VAL A 82 0.75 6.31 2.63
C VAL A 82 1.51 7.61 2.48
N PRO A 83 1.24 8.65 3.29
CA PRO A 83 2.11 9.80 3.26
C PRO A 83 3.47 9.17 3.46
N THR A 84 4.32 9.22 2.42
CA THR A 84 5.73 8.95 2.61
C THR A 84 6.03 9.87 3.77
N ARG A 85 6.15 9.30 4.96
CA ARG A 85 6.47 10.04 6.17
C ARG A 85 7.69 10.77 5.69
N GLN A 86 7.50 12.03 5.29
CA GLN A 86 8.62 12.91 5.10
C GLN A 86 9.25 12.84 6.47
N MET A 87 10.20 11.92 6.61
CA MET A 87 11.09 11.94 7.75
C MET A 87 11.59 13.35 7.69
N THR A 88 10.98 14.17 8.56
CA THR A 88 11.38 15.56 8.68
C THR A 88 12.88 15.48 8.83
N ALA A 89 13.58 15.88 7.79
CA ALA A 89 15.02 15.72 7.65
C ALA A 89 15.79 16.43 8.78
N GLU A 90 15.05 16.99 9.71
CA GLU A 90 15.57 17.75 10.84
C GLU A 90 16.25 16.91 11.93
N LYS A 91 16.01 15.59 11.96
CA LYS A 91 16.64 14.68 12.95
C LYS A 91 17.50 13.58 12.34
N SER A 92 17.60 13.46 11.02
CA SER A 92 18.45 12.43 10.45
C SER A 92 19.85 12.96 10.24
N GLY A 93 20.84 12.28 10.79
CA GLY A 93 22.26 12.51 10.48
C GLY A 93 22.61 12.32 9.00
N LEU A 94 21.61 12.07 8.16
CA LEU A 94 21.72 11.76 6.73
C LEU A 94 21.45 12.96 5.81
N LYS A 95 21.35 14.20 6.34
CA LYS A 95 21.08 15.41 5.54
C LYS A 95 22.09 15.66 4.42
N SER A 96 23.32 15.21 4.60
CA SER A 96 24.41 15.37 3.61
C SER A 96 24.53 14.19 2.65
N VAL A 97 23.70 13.14 2.80
CA VAL A 97 23.72 11.96 1.95
C VAL A 97 22.87 12.23 0.70
N LYS A 98 23.51 12.21 -0.48
CA LYS A 98 22.83 12.46 -1.75
C LYS A 98 22.00 11.27 -2.22
N HIS A 99 22.49 10.06 -1.99
CA HIS A 99 21.87 8.81 -2.45
C HIS A 99 21.93 7.77 -1.36
N ILE A 100 20.81 7.10 -1.12
CA ILE A 100 20.70 5.96 -0.20
C ILE A 100 20.34 4.75 -1.03
N ILE A 101 21.17 3.70 -0.96
CA ILE A 101 20.96 2.44 -1.67
C ILE A 101 20.68 1.36 -0.63
N ALA A 102 19.49 0.74 -0.71
CA ALA A 102 19.12 -0.37 0.13
C ALA A 102 19.35 -1.70 -0.60
N VAL A 103 20.05 -2.62 0.06
CA VAL A 103 20.26 -4.00 -0.43
C VAL A 103 19.49 -4.94 0.47
N SER A 104 18.45 -5.59 -0.06
CA SER A 104 17.60 -6.49 0.70
C SER A 104 17.29 -7.77 -0.08
N SER A 105 16.84 -8.81 0.64
CA SER A 105 16.33 -10.04 0.02
C SER A 105 15.34 -10.72 0.97
N CYS A 106 14.38 -11.45 0.41
CA CYS A 106 13.42 -12.24 1.19
C CYS A 106 13.97 -13.57 1.71
N LYS A 107 15.23 -13.92 1.41
CA LYS A 107 15.85 -15.20 1.78
C LYS A 107 17.19 -14.97 2.47
N GLY A 108 17.45 -15.72 3.55
CA GLY A 108 18.75 -15.73 4.22
C GLY A 108 19.84 -16.41 3.38
N GLY A 109 21.10 -16.05 3.62
CA GLY A 109 22.26 -16.72 3.02
C GLY A 109 22.53 -16.46 1.54
N VAL A 110 21.81 -15.54 0.89
CA VAL A 110 21.96 -15.25 -0.56
C VAL A 110 23.06 -14.24 -0.89
N GLY A 111 23.80 -13.76 0.11
CA GLY A 111 24.93 -12.84 -0.10
C GLY A 111 24.59 -11.36 -0.05
N LYS A 112 23.49 -10.93 0.60
CA LYS A 112 23.13 -9.50 0.77
C LYS A 112 24.29 -8.63 1.25
N SER A 113 24.87 -9.00 2.38
CA SER A 113 25.97 -8.26 3.01
C SER A 113 27.22 -8.22 2.12
N THR A 114 27.52 -9.34 1.45
CA THR A 114 28.62 -9.41 0.48
C THR A 114 28.41 -8.44 -0.67
N VAL A 115 27.21 -8.42 -1.27
CA VAL A 115 26.88 -7.50 -2.37
C VAL A 115 26.95 -6.05 -1.91
N ALA A 116 26.41 -5.74 -0.72
CA ALA A 116 26.45 -4.40 -0.16
C ALA A 116 27.89 -3.92 0.07
N ALA A 117 28.77 -4.76 0.65
CA ALA A 117 30.16 -4.44 0.87
C ALA A 117 30.95 -4.26 -0.45
N MET A 118 30.73 -5.14 -1.44
CA MET A 118 31.36 -5.04 -2.75
C MET A 118 30.93 -3.78 -3.50
N LEU A 119 29.65 -3.43 -3.43
CA LEU A 119 29.12 -2.20 -4.04
C LEU A 119 29.74 -0.97 -3.39
N ALA A 120 29.78 -0.91 -2.06
CA ALA A 120 30.41 0.19 -1.32
C ALA A 120 31.88 0.35 -1.72
N ARG A 121 32.65 -0.75 -1.73
CA ARG A 121 34.06 -0.74 -2.16
C ARG A 121 34.24 -0.24 -3.60
N THR A 122 33.39 -0.68 -4.51
CA THR A 122 33.42 -0.26 -5.91
C THR A 122 33.14 1.24 -6.06
N LEU A 123 32.18 1.76 -5.32
CA LEU A 123 31.85 3.19 -5.34
C LEU A 123 32.99 4.03 -4.76
N ILE A 124 33.64 3.56 -3.68
CA ILE A 124 34.82 4.22 -3.09
C ILE A 124 35.97 4.24 -4.10
N SER A 125 36.24 3.13 -4.79
CA SER A 125 37.32 3.07 -5.79
C SER A 125 37.08 3.99 -6.99
N ARG A 126 35.82 4.41 -7.20
CA ARG A 126 35.44 5.40 -8.21
C ARG A 126 35.41 6.84 -7.68
N GLY A 127 35.90 7.08 -6.46
CA GLY A 127 36.02 8.43 -5.87
C GLY A 127 34.78 8.90 -5.11
N SER A 128 33.78 8.04 -4.89
CA SER A 128 32.60 8.41 -4.10
C SER A 128 32.90 8.32 -2.61
N LYS A 129 32.32 9.24 -1.83
CA LYS A 129 32.29 9.13 -0.36
C LYS A 129 31.12 8.24 0.04
N VAL A 130 31.39 7.10 0.63
CA VAL A 130 30.37 6.08 0.95
C VAL A 130 30.41 5.75 2.43
N GLY A 131 29.21 5.73 3.05
CA GLY A 131 28.98 5.11 4.36
C GLY A 131 28.24 3.79 4.16
N LEU A 132 28.57 2.79 4.93
CA LEU A 132 27.90 1.50 4.95
C LEU A 132 27.21 1.33 6.32
N LEU A 133 25.93 0.98 6.31
CA LEU A 133 25.16 0.68 7.51
C LEU A 133 24.67 -0.76 7.44
N ASP A 134 25.04 -1.58 8.42
CA ASP A 134 24.42 -2.89 8.62
C ASP A 134 23.10 -2.71 9.39
N ALA A 135 21.99 -3.00 8.72
CA ALA A 135 20.66 -2.91 9.29
C ALA A 135 20.16 -4.25 9.87
N ASP A 136 20.98 -5.28 9.87
CA ASP A 136 20.69 -6.56 10.53
C ASP A 136 21.01 -6.46 12.03
N VAL A 137 20.01 -6.01 12.81
CA VAL A 137 20.16 -5.74 14.24
C VAL A 137 20.41 -7.02 15.06
N TYR A 138 19.96 -8.17 14.57
CA TYR A 138 20.07 -9.45 15.27
C TYR A 138 21.34 -10.24 14.92
N GLY A 139 21.90 -10.00 13.76
CA GLY A 139 23.07 -10.73 13.27
C GLY A 139 23.96 -9.86 12.38
N PRO A 140 24.54 -8.75 12.91
CA PRO A 140 25.38 -7.88 12.10
C PRO A 140 26.57 -8.66 11.53
N SER A 141 26.78 -8.53 10.23
CA SER A 141 27.85 -9.25 9.49
C SER A 141 28.98 -8.32 9.06
N ILE A 142 28.79 -7.01 9.22
CA ILE A 142 29.73 -5.98 8.81
C ILE A 142 30.19 -5.25 10.08
N PRO A 143 31.47 -5.20 10.39
CA PRO A 143 32.00 -4.52 11.57
C PRO A 143 31.90 -3.01 11.49
#